data_b1999b5a3cf07fe488568ea1dc7cf381
#
_entry.id   b1999b5a3cf07fe488568ea1dc7cf381
#
_cell.length_a   1.000
_cell.length_b   1.000
_cell.length_c   1.000
_cell.angle_alpha   90.00
_cell.angle_beta   90.00
_cell.angle_gamma   90.00
#
_symmetry.space_group_name_H-M   'P 1'
#
loop_
_entity.id
_entity.type
_entity.pdbx_description
1 polymer ?
#
loop_
_entity_poly.entity_id
_entity_poly.type
_entity_poly.pdbx_seq_one_letter_code
_entity_poly.pdbx_strand_id
1 'polypeptide(L)'
;HLHRLTRSCDVLGLATPDNSSLTDAVSSVISSQPEVARLGRLRITVTAGLGPLGSDRGAGEGTTIVALASMDPWPATTSAIVVPWIRNERSAVVGAKTTSYAENVVALRWAHARGFSEGLFMNSAENLSEGTGTNVFVVIDGQVVTPGLNSGCLAGITRELILEWGMAVEGELPPSALENADEVFLTSSTRDIHPVLSLGDRRWETAGEVSR
;
A
#
# COMPACT_ATOMS: atom_id res chain seq x y z
N HIS A 1 0.75 10.83 6.82
CA HIS A 1 -0.50 10.04 6.83
C HIS A 1 -1.74 10.93 6.77
N LEU A 2 -1.83 11.97 7.59
CA LEU A 2 -3.00 12.87 7.62
C LEU A 2 -3.15 13.61 6.30
N HIS A 3 -2.07 14.15 5.71
CA HIS A 3 -2.10 14.79 4.39
C HIS A 3 -2.65 13.85 3.30
N ARG A 4 -2.22 12.56 3.31
CA ARG A 4 -2.77 11.59 2.37
C ARG A 4 -4.25 11.29 2.64
N LEU A 5 -4.69 11.26 3.90
CA LEU A 5 -6.10 11.13 4.24
C LEU A 5 -6.91 12.28 3.66
N THR A 6 -6.45 13.53 3.84
CA THR A 6 -7.06 14.73 3.23
C THR A 6 -7.19 14.57 1.72
N ARG A 7 -6.07 14.30 1.01
CA ARG A 7 -6.12 14.07 -0.45
C ARG A 7 -7.12 12.99 -0.86
N SER A 8 -7.20 11.89 -0.09
CA SER A 8 -8.17 10.81 -0.38
C SER A 8 -9.61 11.24 -0.12
N CYS A 9 -9.87 12.03 0.91
CA CYS A 9 -11.19 12.62 1.17
C CYS A 9 -11.60 13.55 0.04
N ASP A 10 -10.69 14.41 -0.43
CA ASP A 10 -10.94 15.34 -1.54
C ASP A 10 -11.33 14.61 -2.82
N VAL A 11 -10.54 13.60 -3.23
CA VAL A 11 -10.84 12.76 -4.41
C VAL A 11 -12.21 12.09 -4.29
N LEU A 12 -12.55 11.64 -3.10
CA LEU A 12 -13.81 10.95 -2.84
C LEU A 12 -14.97 11.92 -2.54
N GLY A 13 -14.73 13.23 -2.47
CA GLY A 13 -15.73 14.23 -2.08
C GLY A 13 -16.26 14.00 -0.66
N LEU A 14 -15.43 13.56 0.26
CA LEU A 14 -15.73 13.38 1.69
C LEU A 14 -15.26 14.61 2.46
N ALA A 15 -16.00 15.00 3.50
CA ALA A 15 -15.53 16.00 4.45
C ALA A 15 -14.26 15.49 5.15
N THR A 16 -13.20 16.30 5.12
CA THR A 16 -11.96 15.97 5.84
C THR A 16 -12.15 16.22 7.33
N PRO A 17 -11.88 15.22 8.19
CA PRO A 17 -11.92 15.42 9.62
C PRO A 17 -10.88 16.45 10.08
N ASP A 18 -11.20 17.17 11.15
CA ASP A 18 -10.26 18.09 11.78
C ASP A 18 -9.04 17.35 12.36
N ASN A 19 -7.85 17.87 12.07
CA ASN A 19 -6.59 17.23 12.49
C ASN A 19 -6.40 17.16 14.00
N SER A 20 -6.89 18.18 14.76
CA SER A 20 -6.78 18.16 16.22
C SER A 20 -7.64 17.08 16.81
N SER A 21 -8.90 16.99 16.37
CA SER A 21 -9.85 15.93 16.78
C SER A 21 -9.33 14.52 16.43
N LEU A 22 -8.69 14.35 15.27
CA LEU A 22 -8.05 13.08 14.90
C LEU A 22 -6.89 12.73 15.82
N THR A 23 -6.04 13.71 16.15
CA THR A 23 -4.90 13.51 17.03
C THR A 23 -5.35 13.11 18.44
N ASP A 24 -6.38 13.76 18.96
CA ASP A 24 -6.96 13.44 20.25
C ASP A 24 -7.58 12.04 20.26
N ALA A 25 -8.31 11.67 19.22
CA ALA A 25 -8.90 10.34 19.08
C ALA A 25 -7.82 9.25 18.99
N VAL A 26 -6.75 9.47 18.23
CA VAL A 26 -5.61 8.55 18.13
C VAL A 26 -4.95 8.38 19.50
N SER A 27 -4.68 9.49 20.21
CA SER A 27 -4.06 9.47 21.53
C SER A 27 -4.93 8.73 22.55
N SER A 28 -6.24 8.96 22.51
CA SER A 28 -7.20 8.28 23.37
C SER A 28 -7.23 6.77 23.14
N VAL A 29 -7.27 6.34 21.87
CA VAL A 29 -7.30 4.91 21.52
C VAL A 29 -5.99 4.23 21.94
N ILE A 30 -4.83 4.85 21.71
CA ILE A 30 -3.53 4.31 22.13
C ILE A 30 -3.46 4.18 23.66
N SER A 31 -3.90 5.21 24.38
CA SER A 31 -3.87 5.23 25.86
C SER A 31 -4.82 4.21 26.47
N SER A 32 -5.91 3.86 25.79
CA SER A 32 -6.89 2.87 26.27
C SER A 32 -6.43 1.42 26.11
N GLN A 33 -5.38 1.16 25.30
CA GLN A 33 -4.88 -0.19 24.99
C GLN A 33 -3.34 -0.23 25.02
N PRO A 34 -2.70 0.03 26.17
CA PRO A 34 -1.24 0.14 26.26
C PRO A 34 -0.50 -1.16 25.92
N GLU A 35 -1.11 -2.32 26.11
CA GLU A 35 -0.54 -3.62 25.76
C GLU A 35 -0.47 -3.83 24.24
N VAL A 36 -1.41 -3.26 23.49
CA VAL A 36 -1.43 -3.30 22.01
C VAL A 36 -0.46 -2.29 21.42
N ALA A 37 -0.15 -1.22 22.14
CA ALA A 37 0.69 -0.12 21.66
C ALA A 37 2.17 -0.50 21.43
N ARG A 38 2.64 -1.67 21.91
CA ARG A 38 4.03 -2.14 21.68
C ARG A 38 4.27 -2.48 20.21
N LEU A 39 3.30 -3.14 19.55
CA LEU A 39 3.28 -3.37 18.10
C LEU A 39 1.80 -3.46 17.69
N GLY A 40 1.28 -2.35 17.23
CA GLY A 40 -0.13 -2.23 16.87
C GLY A 40 -0.34 -1.62 15.49
N ARG A 41 -1.42 -2.02 14.86
CA ARG A 41 -1.92 -1.40 13.63
C ARG A 41 -3.03 -0.42 13.97
N LEU A 42 -2.75 0.87 13.79
CA LEU A 42 -3.75 1.92 13.89
C LEU A 42 -4.34 2.21 12.50
N ARG A 43 -5.66 2.30 12.43
CA ARG A 43 -6.38 2.62 11.19
C ARG A 43 -7.38 3.73 11.42
N ILE A 44 -7.30 4.77 10.60
CA ILE A 44 -8.31 5.83 10.50
C ILE A 44 -9.16 5.55 9.26
N THR A 45 -10.47 5.51 9.42
CA THR A 45 -11.44 5.32 8.33
C THR A 45 -12.44 6.47 8.35
N VAL A 46 -12.66 7.08 7.19
CA VAL A 46 -13.66 8.14 6.98
C VAL A 46 -14.70 7.63 6.00
N THR A 47 -15.96 7.79 6.33
CA THR A 47 -17.09 7.44 5.47
C THR A 47 -18.02 8.62 5.29
N ALA A 48 -18.94 8.55 4.33
CA ALA A 48 -19.97 9.58 4.11
C ALA A 48 -21.08 9.59 5.20
N GLY A 49 -21.01 8.65 6.18
CA GLY A 49 -22.04 8.51 7.18
C GLY A 49 -23.28 7.75 6.66
N LEU A 50 -24.43 8.08 7.22
CA LEU A 50 -25.71 7.48 6.83
C LEU A 50 -26.14 7.99 5.45
N GLY A 51 -26.64 7.10 4.62
CA GLY A 51 -27.09 7.41 3.26
C GLY A 51 -28.24 6.51 2.80
N PRO A 52 -28.88 6.84 1.68
CA PRO A 52 -29.91 6.00 1.08
C PRO A 52 -29.32 4.69 0.55
N LEU A 53 -30.18 3.73 0.24
CA LEU A 53 -29.79 2.55 -0.53
C LEU A 53 -29.44 2.97 -1.96
N GLY A 54 -28.31 2.47 -2.46
CA GLY A 54 -27.81 2.79 -3.81
C GLY A 54 -26.49 3.57 -3.79
N SER A 55 -26.20 4.26 -4.89
CA SER A 55 -24.93 4.97 -5.09
C SER A 55 -24.94 6.42 -4.62
N ASP A 56 -26.11 6.97 -4.33
CA ASP A 56 -26.24 8.33 -3.87
C ASP A 56 -25.74 8.49 -2.43
N ARG A 57 -25.13 9.63 -2.16
CA ARG A 57 -24.71 9.97 -0.80
C ARG A 57 -25.83 10.66 -0.06
N GLY A 58 -25.99 10.33 1.21
CA GLY A 58 -26.83 11.10 2.11
C GLY A 58 -26.25 12.49 2.37
N ALA A 59 -27.11 13.41 2.80
CA ALA A 59 -26.72 14.75 3.25
C ALA A 59 -26.23 14.77 4.72
N GLY A 60 -26.01 13.60 5.33
CA GLY A 60 -25.57 13.47 6.71
C GLY A 60 -24.09 13.82 6.92
N GLU A 61 -23.75 14.01 8.19
CA GLU A 61 -22.35 14.16 8.61
C GLU A 61 -21.58 12.84 8.37
N GLY A 62 -20.33 12.95 7.94
CA GLY A 62 -19.44 11.81 7.78
C GLY A 62 -19.16 11.11 9.11
N THR A 63 -18.73 9.86 9.04
CA THR A 63 -18.29 9.11 10.23
C THR A 63 -16.80 8.85 10.15
N THR A 64 -16.09 9.22 11.21
CA THR A 64 -14.66 8.93 11.38
C THR A 64 -14.49 7.85 12.44
N ILE A 65 -13.73 6.80 12.09
CA ILE A 65 -13.45 5.68 12.99
C ILE A 65 -11.93 5.60 13.17
N VAL A 66 -11.46 5.58 14.40
CA VAL A 66 -10.07 5.29 14.77
C VAL A 66 -10.04 3.94 15.47
N ALA A 67 -9.30 2.99 14.92
CA ALA A 67 -9.21 1.64 15.45
C ALA A 67 -7.75 1.24 15.65
N LEU A 68 -7.47 0.56 16.76
CA LEU A 68 -6.17 -0.03 17.08
C LEU A 68 -6.35 -1.54 17.28
N ALA A 69 -5.46 -2.33 16.67
CA ALA A 69 -5.41 -3.78 16.87
C ALA A 69 -3.96 -4.20 17.00
N SER A 70 -3.70 -5.24 17.78
CA SER A 70 -2.38 -5.90 17.80
C SER A 70 -2.03 -6.44 16.43
N MET A 71 -0.74 -6.52 16.14
CA MET A 71 -0.22 -7.20 14.97
C MET A 71 1.02 -8.01 15.35
N ASP A 72 1.22 -9.12 14.67
CA ASP A 72 2.46 -9.87 14.77
C ASP A 72 3.54 -9.20 13.89
N PRO A 73 4.83 -9.32 14.27
CA PRO A 73 5.92 -8.94 13.41
C PRO A 73 5.86 -9.67 12.07
N TRP A 74 6.17 -8.95 10.99
CA TRP A 74 6.32 -9.60 9.70
C TRP A 74 7.53 -10.54 9.71
N PRO A 75 7.51 -11.65 8.94
CA PRO A 75 8.71 -12.42 8.64
C PRO A 75 9.80 -11.51 8.07
N ALA A 76 11.07 -11.88 8.25
CA ALA A 76 12.20 -11.08 7.74
C ALA A 76 12.18 -10.90 6.21
N THR A 77 11.55 -11.82 5.48
CA THR A 77 11.47 -11.83 4.03
C THR A 77 10.09 -12.27 3.56
N THR A 78 9.77 -12.00 2.30
CA THR A 78 8.46 -12.31 1.72
C THR A 78 8.58 -12.96 0.35
N SER A 79 7.43 -13.35 -0.20
CA SER A 79 7.30 -13.89 -1.56
C SER A 79 6.20 -13.14 -2.32
N ALA A 80 6.38 -12.98 -3.63
CA ALA A 80 5.43 -12.28 -4.47
C ALA A 80 5.20 -13.01 -5.80
N ILE A 81 4.07 -12.74 -6.43
CA ILE A 81 3.74 -13.22 -7.78
C ILE A 81 2.98 -12.12 -8.53
N VAL A 82 3.25 -11.97 -9.83
CA VAL A 82 2.45 -11.09 -10.68
C VAL A 82 1.08 -11.71 -10.87
N VAL A 83 0.02 -10.93 -10.55
CA VAL A 83 -1.37 -11.40 -10.67
C VAL A 83 -1.90 -11.20 -12.08
N PRO A 84 -2.93 -11.97 -12.53
CA PRO A 84 -3.44 -11.89 -13.90
C PRO A 84 -4.36 -10.68 -14.16
N TRP A 85 -4.59 -9.84 -13.17
CA TRP A 85 -5.39 -8.61 -13.31
C TRP A 85 -4.47 -7.39 -13.33
N ILE A 86 -4.95 -6.31 -13.93
CA ILE A 86 -4.21 -5.05 -14.03
C ILE A 86 -4.68 -4.03 -13.00
N ARG A 87 -3.79 -3.16 -12.54
CA ARG A 87 -4.14 -1.91 -11.89
C ARG A 87 -4.58 -0.90 -12.95
N ASN A 88 -5.82 -0.44 -12.88
CA ASN A 88 -6.30 0.57 -13.81
C ASN A 88 -5.81 1.96 -13.38
N GLU A 89 -4.76 2.45 -14.02
CA GLU A 89 -4.19 3.78 -13.80
C GLU A 89 -5.09 4.94 -14.25
N ARG A 90 -6.20 4.61 -14.94
CA ARG A 90 -7.24 5.59 -15.34
C ARG A 90 -8.50 5.51 -14.49
N SER A 91 -8.44 4.79 -13.38
CA SER A 91 -9.56 4.70 -12.43
C SER A 91 -9.87 6.07 -11.83
N ALA A 92 -11.16 6.38 -11.64
CA ALA A 92 -11.60 7.61 -10.99
C ALA A 92 -11.11 7.75 -9.54
N VAL A 93 -10.66 6.67 -8.92
CA VAL A 93 -10.15 6.65 -7.54
C VAL A 93 -8.64 6.35 -7.46
N VAL A 94 -7.93 6.43 -8.59
CA VAL A 94 -6.47 6.24 -8.61
C VAL A 94 -5.79 7.26 -7.69
N GLY A 95 -4.77 6.80 -6.95
CA GLY A 95 -4.06 7.64 -5.98
C GLY A 95 -4.79 7.87 -4.65
N ALA A 96 -6.09 7.60 -4.55
CA ALA A 96 -6.83 7.66 -3.29
C ALA A 96 -6.74 6.35 -2.51
N LYS A 97 -6.47 6.44 -1.21
CA LYS A 97 -6.54 5.27 -0.33
C LYS A 97 -7.97 5.06 0.13
N THR A 98 -8.70 4.19 -0.56
CA THR A 98 -10.13 3.93 -0.33
C THR A 98 -10.38 2.67 0.50
N THR A 99 -11.62 2.44 0.90
CA THR A 99 -12.09 1.17 1.49
C THR A 99 -12.54 0.15 0.42
N SER A 100 -12.56 0.54 -0.86
CA SER A 100 -12.91 -0.32 -1.99
C SER A 100 -11.76 -1.26 -2.36
N TYR A 101 -11.49 -2.22 -1.48
CA TYR A 101 -10.35 -3.15 -1.57
C TYR A 101 -10.70 -4.51 -2.20
N ALA A 102 -11.88 -4.65 -2.81
CA ALA A 102 -12.33 -5.93 -3.36
C ALA A 102 -11.33 -6.53 -4.36
N GLU A 103 -10.82 -5.72 -5.29
CA GLU A 103 -9.83 -6.14 -6.28
C GLU A 103 -8.53 -6.62 -5.60
N ASN A 104 -8.01 -5.86 -4.64
CA ASN A 104 -6.82 -6.22 -3.88
C ASN A 104 -7.01 -7.52 -3.08
N VAL A 105 -8.18 -7.71 -2.47
CA VAL A 105 -8.51 -8.94 -1.72
C VAL A 105 -8.57 -10.16 -2.64
N VAL A 106 -9.18 -10.04 -3.81
CA VAL A 106 -9.24 -11.12 -4.80
C VAL A 106 -7.84 -11.48 -5.29
N ALA A 107 -7.02 -10.48 -5.64
CA ALA A 107 -5.65 -10.68 -6.10
C ALA A 107 -4.76 -11.31 -5.02
N LEU A 108 -4.84 -10.84 -3.78
CA LEU A 108 -4.08 -11.41 -2.65
C LEU A 108 -4.48 -12.86 -2.37
N ARG A 109 -5.79 -13.17 -2.37
CA ARG A 109 -6.29 -14.54 -2.20
C ARG A 109 -5.78 -15.46 -3.31
N TRP A 110 -5.70 -14.96 -4.55
CA TRP A 110 -5.16 -15.71 -5.68
C TRP A 110 -3.67 -16.01 -5.51
N ALA A 111 -2.89 -15.04 -5.03
CA ALA A 111 -1.47 -15.21 -4.71
C ALA A 111 -1.28 -16.24 -3.58
N HIS A 112 -2.05 -16.12 -2.49
CA HIS A 112 -2.02 -17.06 -1.36
C HIS A 112 -2.34 -18.50 -1.79
N ALA A 113 -3.32 -18.71 -2.67
CA ALA A 113 -3.66 -20.03 -3.19
C ALA A 113 -2.52 -20.68 -4.01
N ARG A 114 -1.48 -19.89 -4.37
CA ARG A 114 -0.27 -20.34 -5.07
C ARG A 114 0.98 -20.34 -4.19
N GLY A 115 0.81 -20.12 -2.89
CA GLY A 115 1.90 -20.14 -1.91
C GLY A 115 2.71 -18.86 -1.82
N PHE A 116 2.23 -17.75 -2.40
CA PHE A 116 2.87 -16.44 -2.32
C PHE A 116 2.16 -15.53 -1.32
N SER A 117 2.92 -14.71 -0.61
CA SER A 117 2.39 -13.82 0.43
C SER A 117 1.95 -12.45 -0.08
N GLU A 118 2.26 -12.10 -1.35
CA GLU A 118 1.85 -10.84 -1.97
C GLU A 118 1.58 -11.02 -3.47
N GLY A 119 0.62 -10.24 -4.01
CA GLY A 119 0.34 -10.16 -5.44
C GLY A 119 0.79 -8.82 -6.01
N LEU A 120 1.51 -8.82 -7.13
CA LEU A 120 1.94 -7.61 -7.83
C LEU A 120 1.06 -7.34 -9.03
N PHE A 121 0.60 -6.11 -9.17
CA PHE A 121 -0.16 -5.65 -10.33
C PHE A 121 0.75 -5.02 -11.38
N MET A 122 0.53 -5.39 -12.64
CA MET A 122 0.92 -4.59 -13.78
C MET A 122 -0.22 -3.59 -14.11
N ASN A 123 0.06 -2.53 -14.83
CA ASN A 123 -0.96 -1.61 -15.34
C ASN A 123 -1.39 -1.93 -16.78
N SER A 124 -2.23 -1.11 -17.40
CA SER A 124 -2.72 -1.35 -18.77
C SER A 124 -1.65 -1.18 -19.86
N ALA A 125 -0.52 -0.55 -19.54
CA ALA A 125 0.66 -0.45 -20.41
C ALA A 125 1.68 -1.56 -20.15
N GLU A 126 1.29 -2.62 -19.41
CA GLU A 126 2.13 -3.75 -19.02
C GLU A 126 3.35 -3.36 -18.15
N ASN A 127 3.35 -2.18 -17.55
CA ASN A 127 4.37 -1.78 -16.57
C ASN A 127 3.94 -2.15 -15.14
N LEU A 128 4.94 -2.47 -14.31
CA LEU A 128 4.73 -2.72 -12.88
C LEU A 128 4.10 -1.51 -12.21
N SER A 129 3.14 -1.75 -11.32
CA SER A 129 2.44 -0.70 -10.58
C SER A 129 2.69 -0.81 -9.07
N GLU A 130 2.05 -1.75 -8.41
CA GLU A 130 2.15 -1.91 -6.96
C GLU A 130 1.74 -3.32 -6.51
N GLY A 131 1.94 -3.63 -5.24
CA GLY A 131 1.37 -4.83 -4.62
C GLY A 131 -0.08 -4.65 -4.19
N THR A 132 -0.72 -5.72 -3.68
CA THR A 132 -2.10 -5.65 -3.19
C THR A 132 -2.26 -4.76 -1.95
N GLY A 133 -1.19 -4.54 -1.20
CA GLY A 133 -1.17 -3.66 -0.02
C GLY A 133 0.17 -2.96 0.18
N THR A 134 1.03 -2.95 -0.83
CA THR A 134 2.43 -2.48 -0.76
C THR A 134 2.80 -1.69 -2.00
N ASN A 135 3.80 -0.81 -1.89
CA ASN A 135 4.55 -0.38 -3.07
C ASN A 135 5.71 -1.37 -3.32
N VAL A 136 6.21 -1.39 -4.53
CA VAL A 136 7.29 -2.28 -4.97
C VAL A 136 8.49 -1.46 -5.43
N PHE A 137 9.67 -1.96 -5.12
CA PHE A 137 10.96 -1.42 -5.56
C PHE A 137 11.76 -2.53 -6.21
N VAL A 138 12.49 -2.18 -7.24
CA VAL A 138 13.36 -3.09 -7.99
C VAL A 138 14.75 -2.48 -8.01
N VAL A 139 15.76 -3.29 -7.73
CA VAL A 139 17.18 -2.92 -7.87
C VAL A 139 17.71 -3.53 -9.15
N ILE A 140 18.27 -2.71 -10.01
CA ILE A 140 18.86 -3.13 -11.29
C ILE A 140 20.19 -2.39 -11.44
N ASP A 141 21.29 -3.11 -11.63
CA ASP A 141 22.64 -2.54 -11.74
C ASP A 141 22.98 -1.57 -10.60
N GLY A 142 22.54 -1.89 -9.39
CA GLY A 142 22.72 -1.07 -8.18
C GLY A 142 21.81 0.16 -8.08
N GLN A 143 20.96 0.43 -9.07
CA GLN A 143 19.98 1.51 -9.03
C GLN A 143 18.66 1.02 -8.46
N VAL A 144 18.12 1.74 -7.47
CA VAL A 144 16.79 1.47 -6.88
C VAL A 144 15.73 2.26 -7.63
N VAL A 145 14.78 1.54 -8.22
CA VAL A 145 13.69 2.12 -9.02
C VAL A 145 12.34 1.67 -8.47
N THR A 146 11.38 2.58 -8.40
CA THR A 146 9.98 2.29 -8.05
C THR A 146 9.04 2.82 -9.13
N PRO A 147 7.90 2.17 -9.40
CA PRO A 147 6.92 2.71 -10.34
C PRO A 147 6.51 4.15 -10.01
N GLY A 148 6.46 5.01 -11.03
CA GLY A 148 5.93 6.36 -10.91
C GLY A 148 4.42 6.36 -10.61
N LEU A 149 3.89 7.45 -10.07
CA LEU A 149 2.45 7.55 -9.75
C LEU A 149 1.53 7.41 -10.97
N ASN A 150 2.06 7.70 -12.16
CA ASN A 150 1.37 7.47 -13.45
C ASN A 150 1.12 5.98 -13.74
N SER A 151 1.80 5.06 -13.05
CA SER A 151 1.51 3.62 -13.13
C SER A 151 0.19 3.22 -12.48
N GLY A 152 -0.45 4.11 -11.73
CA GLY A 152 -1.66 3.87 -10.93
C GLY A 152 -1.39 3.42 -9.50
N CYS A 153 -0.13 3.36 -9.08
CA CYS A 153 0.22 2.99 -7.71
C CYS A 153 -0.17 4.07 -6.70
N LEU A 154 -0.42 3.65 -5.46
CA LEU A 154 -0.66 4.56 -4.36
C LEU A 154 0.64 5.28 -3.96
N ALA A 155 0.58 6.59 -3.68
CA ALA A 155 1.63 7.33 -3.00
C ALA A 155 1.75 6.85 -1.55
N GLY A 156 2.52 5.76 -1.35
CA GLY A 156 2.76 5.16 -0.04
C GLY A 156 3.70 6.03 0.79
N ILE A 157 3.48 6.12 2.10
CA ILE A 157 4.29 6.99 2.97
C ILE A 157 5.74 6.49 3.04
N THR A 158 5.96 5.19 3.21
CA THR A 158 7.32 4.63 3.19
C THR A 158 8.00 4.86 1.84
N ARG A 159 7.24 4.70 0.72
CA ARG A 159 7.73 5.02 -0.62
C ARG A 159 8.14 6.49 -0.75
N GLU A 160 7.29 7.42 -0.29
CA GLU A 160 7.58 8.86 -0.32
C GLU A 160 8.88 9.17 0.44
N LEU A 161 9.08 8.62 1.65
CA LEU A 161 10.29 8.82 2.44
C LEU A 161 11.56 8.32 1.73
N ILE A 162 11.52 7.14 1.11
CA ILE A 162 12.68 6.58 0.37
C ILE A 162 13.07 7.50 -0.80
N LEU A 163 12.07 8.05 -1.51
CA LEU A 163 12.30 9.02 -2.59
C LEU A 163 12.84 10.35 -2.08
N GLU A 164 12.28 10.89 -1.00
CA GLU A 164 12.73 12.14 -0.36
C GLU A 164 14.17 12.05 0.14
N TRP A 165 14.60 10.89 0.61
CA TRP A 165 15.98 10.64 1.05
C TRP A 165 16.95 10.42 -0.12
N GLY A 166 16.46 10.43 -1.37
CA GLY A 166 17.28 10.22 -2.55
C GLY A 166 17.81 8.79 -2.71
N MET A 167 17.18 7.82 -2.02
CA MET A 167 17.59 6.41 -2.05
C MET A 167 17.02 5.65 -3.25
N ALA A 168 16.03 6.21 -3.95
CA ALA A 168 15.42 5.61 -5.13
C ALA A 168 14.97 6.68 -6.11
N VAL A 169 14.69 6.27 -7.35
CA VAL A 169 14.09 7.10 -8.38
C VAL A 169 12.77 6.49 -8.87
N GLU A 170 11.88 7.31 -9.39
CA GLU A 170 10.70 6.83 -10.10
C GLU A 170 11.06 6.44 -11.54
N GLY A 171 10.45 5.36 -12.04
CA GLY A 171 10.65 4.91 -13.41
C GLY A 171 9.53 4.02 -13.92
N GLU A 172 9.53 3.76 -15.21
CA GLU A 172 8.72 2.73 -15.83
C GLU A 172 9.44 1.40 -15.72
N LEU A 173 8.75 0.39 -15.24
CA LEU A 173 9.28 -0.94 -14.98
C LEU A 173 8.51 -1.99 -15.81
N PRO A 174 8.94 -2.28 -17.04
CA PRO A 174 8.34 -3.33 -17.85
C PRO A 174 8.58 -4.72 -17.23
N PRO A 175 7.93 -5.80 -17.69
CA PRO A 175 8.13 -7.15 -17.16
C PRO A 175 9.60 -7.58 -17.08
N SER A 176 10.41 -7.16 -18.06
CA SER A 176 11.86 -7.44 -18.09
C SER A 176 12.62 -6.84 -16.90
N ALA A 177 12.10 -5.78 -16.25
CA ALA A 177 12.70 -5.23 -15.06
C ALA A 177 12.65 -6.23 -13.89
N LEU A 178 11.58 -7.00 -13.77
CA LEU A 178 11.48 -8.08 -12.78
C LEU A 178 12.36 -9.28 -13.14
N GLU A 179 12.52 -9.54 -14.42
CA GLU A 179 13.40 -10.62 -14.92
C GLU A 179 14.88 -10.34 -14.67
N ASN A 180 15.28 -9.07 -14.76
CA ASN A 180 16.67 -8.64 -14.60
C ASN A 180 16.99 -8.06 -13.21
N ALA A 181 16.03 -8.06 -12.28
CA ALA A 181 16.22 -7.47 -10.96
C ALA A 181 17.34 -8.15 -10.17
N ASP A 182 18.27 -7.38 -9.60
CA ASP A 182 19.22 -7.87 -8.59
C ASP A 182 18.51 -8.15 -7.27
N GLU A 183 17.60 -7.21 -6.89
CA GLU A 183 16.75 -7.32 -5.69
C GLU A 183 15.34 -6.82 -6.02
N VAL A 184 14.37 -7.34 -5.28
CA VAL A 184 13.01 -6.78 -5.21
C VAL A 184 12.63 -6.66 -3.75
N PHE A 185 12.04 -5.53 -3.37
CA PHE A 185 11.47 -5.37 -2.04
C PHE A 185 10.15 -4.62 -2.06
N LEU A 186 9.37 -4.86 -1.03
CA LEU A 186 8.06 -4.24 -0.84
C LEU A 186 8.11 -3.24 0.31
N THR A 187 7.26 -2.22 0.25
CA THR A 187 7.17 -1.24 1.33
C THR A 187 5.72 -0.99 1.73
N SER A 188 5.51 -0.81 3.01
CA SER A 188 4.26 -0.29 3.57
C SER A 188 4.50 0.22 4.99
N SER A 189 3.56 0.99 5.54
CA SER A 189 3.66 1.51 6.91
C SER A 189 3.66 0.44 8.01
N THR A 190 3.47 -0.83 7.69
CA THR A 190 3.49 -1.95 8.65
C THR A 190 4.58 -2.96 8.35
N ARG A 191 5.24 -2.85 7.19
CA ARG A 191 6.31 -3.76 6.76
C ARG A 191 7.67 -3.06 6.69
N ASP A 192 7.67 -1.71 6.69
CA ASP A 192 8.84 -0.88 6.39
C ASP A 192 9.45 -1.29 5.04
N ILE A 193 10.66 -1.82 5.02
CA ILE A 193 11.29 -2.45 3.85
C ILE A 193 11.21 -3.97 4.04
N HIS A 194 10.64 -4.69 3.08
CA HIS A 194 10.40 -6.12 3.17
C HIS A 194 10.97 -6.85 1.94
N PRO A 195 12.16 -7.46 2.06
CA PRO A 195 12.83 -8.14 0.95
C PRO A 195 12.00 -9.29 0.38
N VAL A 196 11.93 -9.39 -0.95
CA VAL A 196 11.29 -10.51 -1.66
C VAL A 196 12.36 -11.52 -2.04
N LEU A 197 12.29 -12.73 -1.51
CA LEU A 197 13.19 -13.84 -1.88
C LEU A 197 12.62 -14.78 -2.93
N SER A 198 11.34 -14.60 -3.28
CA SER A 198 10.66 -15.44 -4.26
C SER A 198 9.67 -14.61 -5.06
N LEU A 199 9.85 -14.53 -6.37
CA LEU A 199 8.98 -13.83 -7.29
C LEU A 199 8.58 -14.76 -8.45
N GLY A 200 7.35 -15.29 -8.41
CA GLY A 200 6.97 -16.37 -9.31
C GLY A 200 7.94 -17.55 -9.19
N ASP A 201 8.56 -17.94 -10.31
CA ASP A 201 9.55 -19.03 -10.35
C ASP A 201 10.96 -18.57 -9.98
N ARG A 202 11.22 -17.27 -9.92
CA ARG A 202 12.53 -16.72 -9.58
C ARG A 202 12.78 -16.77 -8.06
N ARG A 203 14.03 -17.02 -7.69
CA ARG A 203 14.49 -17.13 -6.29
C ARG A 203 15.79 -16.37 -6.09
N TRP A 204 15.92 -15.74 -4.92
CA TRP A 204 17.16 -15.20 -4.39
C TRP A 204 17.52 -15.98 -3.11
N GLU A 205 18.79 -16.29 -2.91
CA GLU A 205 19.24 -17.05 -1.74
C GLU A 205 19.18 -16.23 -0.46
N THR A 206 19.45 -14.94 -0.56
CA THR A 206 19.48 -13.99 0.55
C THR A 206 18.86 -12.66 0.14
N ALA A 207 18.43 -11.87 1.13
CA ALA A 207 18.12 -10.47 0.89
C ALA A 207 19.38 -9.74 0.41
N GLY A 208 19.23 -8.86 -0.55
CA GLY A 208 20.32 -8.08 -1.11
C GLY A 208 20.81 -7.00 -0.13
N GLU A 209 21.87 -6.30 -0.51
CA GLU A 209 22.49 -5.28 0.36
C GLU A 209 21.63 -4.05 0.56
N VAL A 210 20.79 -3.72 -0.44
CA VAL A 210 19.92 -2.54 -0.40
C VAL A 210 18.68 -2.76 0.47
N SER A 211 18.15 -3.98 0.47
CA SER A 211 16.86 -4.30 1.13
C SER A 211 17.00 -4.90 2.54
N ARG A 212 18.23 -4.96 3.08
CA ARG A 212 18.53 -5.42 4.46
C ARG A 212 18.25 -4.40 5.54
#